data_ac06a7753f35f11207361880ba473231
#
_entry.id   ac06a7753f35f11207361880ba473231
#
_cell.length_a   1.000
_cell.length_b   1.000
_cell.length_c   1.000
_cell.angle_alpha   90.00
_cell.angle_beta   90.00
_cell.angle_gamma   90.00
#
_symmetry.space_group_name_H-M   'P 1'
#
loop_
_entity.id
_entity.type
_entity.pdbx_description
1 polymer ?
#
loop_
_entity_poly.entity_id
_entity_poly.type
_entity_poly.pdbx_seq_one_letter_code
_entity_poly.pdbx_strand_id
1 'polypeptide(L)'
;MKTKSKCTTYERAIQEVDGFSSVFTVMREQTAIGGRTDSTFYNYIHRIALVSLHFKRLPQDVTDAELTTYLTSLALDAGSPSRSGFKHTVYGLRYYFRHIGLEKRAIDLPSLKKTSKLPVVLNNKELRELFHAPTLSKHRILLALAYSAGLRAQELCNLKLGDIDYERMSIHIRQGKGRKDRIVPLANYMAEGLRGYIAAEKPNVWLFNGKDNNTNYSSRGISSVMREALKKTTITKEASIHTLRHSYATHLLEQGVNIVTIKNLLGHAEIATTMVYLHIAQCPIVPAHSPLDTLYLKSEWQRDPATK
;
A
#
# COMPACT_ATOMS: atom_id res chain seq x y z
N MET A 1 2.97 35.93 10.21
CA MET A 1 1.55 35.52 10.24
C MET A 1 1.48 34.02 10.49
N LYS A 2 1.06 33.61 11.68
CA LYS A 2 0.82 32.18 12.00
C LYS A 2 -0.38 31.72 11.18
N THR A 3 -0.17 30.81 10.23
CA THR A 3 -1.24 30.11 9.53
C THR A 3 -2.11 29.39 10.55
N LYS A 4 -3.36 29.82 10.70
CA LYS A 4 -4.37 29.11 11.53
C LYS A 4 -4.37 27.65 11.07
N SER A 5 -3.92 26.75 11.92
CA SER A 5 -4.05 25.31 11.74
C SER A 5 -5.56 25.04 11.56
N LYS A 6 -5.95 24.47 10.40
CA LYS A 6 -7.35 24.06 10.20
C LYS A 6 -7.68 23.01 11.25
N CYS A 7 -8.66 23.32 12.11
CA CYS A 7 -9.20 22.39 13.10
C CYS A 7 -9.55 21.06 12.40
N THR A 8 -9.10 19.95 12.94
CA THR A 8 -9.41 18.63 12.38
C THR A 8 -10.86 18.25 12.66
N THR A 9 -11.40 17.28 11.92
CA THR A 9 -12.78 16.83 12.09
C THR A 9 -13.06 16.31 13.50
N TYR A 10 -12.11 15.60 14.11
CA TYR A 10 -12.29 15.09 15.47
C TYR A 10 -12.13 16.19 16.53
N GLU A 11 -11.28 17.19 16.32
CA GLU A 11 -11.21 18.37 17.19
C GLU A 11 -12.54 19.16 17.17
N ARG A 12 -13.14 19.30 15.98
CA ARG A 12 -14.48 19.87 15.87
C ARG A 12 -15.52 19.05 16.63
N ALA A 13 -15.48 17.72 16.51
CA ALA A 13 -16.41 16.84 17.21
C ALA A 13 -16.24 16.95 18.74
N ILE A 14 -15.04 17.12 19.25
CA ILE A 14 -14.77 17.35 20.68
C ILE A 14 -15.40 18.68 21.15
N GLN A 15 -15.42 19.71 20.28
CA GLN A 15 -15.98 21.03 20.61
C GLN A 15 -17.50 21.10 20.45
N GLU A 16 -18.06 20.37 19.46
CA GLU A 16 -19.46 20.53 19.03
C GLU A 16 -20.38 19.39 19.51
N VAL A 17 -19.86 18.31 20.07
CA VAL A 17 -20.64 17.15 20.52
C VAL A 17 -20.25 16.79 21.95
N ASP A 18 -21.18 16.96 22.87
CA ASP A 18 -20.98 16.69 24.29
C ASP A 18 -20.52 15.24 24.49
N GLY A 19 -19.49 15.05 25.31
CA GLY A 19 -18.96 13.74 25.64
C GLY A 19 -18.08 13.12 24.54
N PHE A 20 -17.86 13.73 23.37
CA PHE A 20 -17.04 13.13 22.32
C PHE A 20 -15.56 12.95 22.73
N SER A 21 -15.09 13.70 23.71
CA SER A 21 -13.76 13.50 24.31
C SER A 21 -13.58 12.08 24.88
N SER A 22 -14.64 11.49 25.48
CA SER A 22 -14.60 10.11 25.96
C SER A 22 -14.48 9.10 24.82
N VAL A 23 -15.19 9.31 23.71
CA VAL A 23 -15.07 8.49 22.48
C VAL A 23 -13.64 8.51 21.96
N PHE A 24 -13.04 9.71 21.90
CA PHE A 24 -11.65 9.87 21.45
C PHE A 24 -10.68 9.10 22.36
N THR A 25 -10.82 9.23 23.69
CA THR A 25 -9.96 8.55 24.67
C THR A 25 -10.09 7.04 24.56
N VAL A 26 -11.31 6.49 24.59
CA VAL A 26 -11.56 5.04 24.44
C VAL A 26 -10.95 4.52 23.14
N MET A 27 -11.17 5.19 22.02
CA MET A 27 -10.63 4.79 20.74
C MET A 27 -9.10 4.83 20.72
N ARG A 28 -8.49 5.83 21.35
CA ARG A 28 -7.03 5.96 21.43
C ARG A 28 -6.41 4.82 22.25
N GLU A 29 -6.95 4.55 23.42
CA GLU A 29 -6.50 3.50 24.33
C GLU A 29 -6.66 2.11 23.69
N GLN A 30 -7.85 1.82 23.18
CA GLN A 30 -8.15 0.51 22.61
C GLN A 30 -7.35 0.22 21.35
N THR A 31 -7.11 1.23 20.49
CA THR A 31 -6.25 1.04 19.32
C THR A 31 -4.79 0.82 19.70
N ALA A 32 -4.31 1.47 20.77
CA ALA A 32 -2.96 1.30 21.28
C ALA A 32 -2.78 -0.11 21.90
N ILE A 33 -3.68 -0.54 22.79
CA ILE A 33 -3.68 -1.88 23.41
C ILE A 33 -3.78 -2.97 22.32
N GLY A 34 -4.63 -2.77 21.32
CA GLY A 34 -4.79 -3.69 20.17
C GLY A 34 -3.63 -3.68 19.18
N GLY A 35 -2.53 -2.97 19.45
CA GLY A 35 -1.34 -2.88 18.57
C GLY A 35 -1.63 -2.28 17.19
N ARG A 36 -2.69 -1.47 17.06
CA ARG A 36 -3.04 -0.80 15.81
C ARG A 36 -2.14 0.41 15.58
N THR A 37 -1.94 0.77 14.31
CA THR A 37 -1.13 1.94 13.95
C THR A 37 -1.91 3.24 14.20
N ASP A 38 -1.18 4.34 14.44
CA ASP A 38 -1.77 5.69 14.52
C ASP A 38 -2.62 6.02 13.30
N SER A 39 -2.20 5.61 12.10
CA SER A 39 -2.99 5.79 10.88
C SER A 39 -4.36 5.11 10.95
N THR A 40 -4.45 3.92 11.57
CA THR A 40 -5.74 3.22 11.78
C THR A 40 -6.60 3.99 12.75
N PHE A 41 -6.03 4.45 13.87
CA PHE A 41 -6.71 5.28 14.86
C PHE A 41 -7.30 6.53 14.20
N TYR A 42 -6.45 7.35 13.52
CA TYR A 42 -6.91 8.59 12.90
C TYR A 42 -7.96 8.37 11.80
N ASN A 43 -7.87 7.28 11.04
CA ASN A 43 -8.88 6.93 10.05
C ASN A 43 -10.22 6.60 10.72
N TYR A 44 -10.21 5.84 11.80
CA TYR A 44 -11.44 5.46 12.51
C TYR A 44 -12.06 6.64 13.22
N ILE A 45 -11.28 7.38 14.02
CA ILE A 45 -11.81 8.52 14.79
C ILE A 45 -12.33 9.64 13.89
N HIS A 46 -11.68 9.89 12.74
CA HIS A 46 -12.19 10.84 11.76
C HIS A 46 -13.59 10.45 11.25
N ARG A 47 -13.83 9.16 10.98
CA ARG A 47 -15.13 8.68 10.51
C ARG A 47 -16.18 8.68 11.59
N ILE A 48 -15.83 8.30 12.80
CA ILE A 48 -16.72 8.37 13.97
C ILE A 48 -17.09 9.83 14.26
N ALA A 49 -16.14 10.75 14.19
CA ALA A 49 -16.36 12.17 14.34
C ALA A 49 -17.36 12.73 13.30
N LEU A 50 -17.26 12.28 12.04
CA LEU A 50 -18.24 12.67 11.01
C LEU A 50 -19.66 12.20 11.35
N VAL A 51 -19.81 10.97 11.85
CA VAL A 51 -21.11 10.46 12.32
C VAL A 51 -21.65 11.32 13.47
N SER A 52 -20.84 11.57 14.48
CA SER A 52 -21.25 12.37 15.66
C SER A 52 -21.57 13.82 15.30
N LEU A 53 -20.81 14.44 14.41
CA LEU A 53 -21.10 15.79 13.92
C LEU A 53 -22.39 15.88 13.10
N HIS A 54 -22.71 14.82 12.33
CA HIS A 54 -23.93 14.75 11.53
C HIS A 54 -25.18 14.71 12.44
N PHE A 55 -25.15 13.88 13.48
CA PHE A 55 -26.30 13.71 14.38
C PHE A 55 -26.27 14.62 15.60
N LYS A 56 -25.18 15.35 15.85
CA LYS A 56 -24.93 16.11 17.09
C LYS A 56 -25.11 15.27 18.36
N ARG A 57 -24.80 13.99 18.28
CA ARG A 57 -24.90 12.96 19.34
C ARG A 57 -23.73 12.01 19.28
N LEU A 58 -23.46 11.30 20.37
CA LEU A 58 -22.47 10.25 20.40
C LEU A 58 -22.94 9.04 19.56
N PRO A 59 -22.04 8.23 18.99
CA PRO A 59 -22.44 7.11 18.11
C PRO A 59 -23.35 6.09 18.80
N GLN A 60 -23.19 5.88 20.11
CA GLN A 60 -24.04 4.97 20.89
C GLN A 60 -25.47 5.48 21.09
N ASP A 61 -25.68 6.80 21.02
CA ASP A 61 -26.97 7.45 21.22
C ASP A 61 -27.77 7.63 19.91
N VAL A 62 -27.13 7.30 18.76
CA VAL A 62 -27.78 7.28 17.46
C VAL A 62 -28.54 5.95 17.32
N THR A 63 -29.80 5.98 16.92
CA THR A 63 -30.56 4.75 16.70
C THR A 63 -30.07 3.95 15.51
N ASP A 64 -30.37 2.65 15.48
CA ASP A 64 -29.94 1.77 14.39
C ASP A 64 -30.58 2.15 13.05
N ALA A 65 -31.83 2.66 13.07
CA ALA A 65 -32.52 3.17 11.89
C ALA A 65 -31.83 4.42 11.31
N GLU A 66 -31.49 5.39 12.16
CA GLU A 66 -30.76 6.61 11.75
C GLU A 66 -29.37 6.24 11.19
N LEU A 67 -28.66 5.33 11.88
CA LEU A 67 -27.34 4.90 11.45
C LEU A 67 -27.41 4.17 10.09
N THR A 68 -28.42 3.33 9.89
CA THR A 68 -28.67 2.65 8.62
C THR A 68 -28.94 3.64 7.49
N THR A 69 -29.78 4.64 7.75
CA THR A 69 -30.08 5.71 6.78
C THR A 69 -28.81 6.49 6.41
N TYR A 70 -27.99 6.87 7.38
CA TYR A 70 -26.72 7.54 7.16
C TYR A 70 -25.73 6.68 6.35
N LEU A 71 -25.60 5.41 6.69
CA LEU A 71 -24.73 4.49 5.98
C LEU A 71 -25.22 4.25 4.55
N THR A 72 -26.52 4.19 4.34
CA THR A 72 -27.14 4.07 3.01
C THR A 72 -26.85 5.30 2.17
N SER A 73 -26.99 6.51 2.73
CA SER A 73 -26.64 7.74 2.01
C SER A 73 -25.16 7.74 1.59
N LEU A 74 -24.25 7.35 2.49
CA LEU A 74 -22.83 7.22 2.17
C LEU A 74 -22.52 6.16 1.10
N ALA A 75 -23.34 5.13 1.00
CA ALA A 75 -23.16 4.07 0.01
C ALA A 75 -23.69 4.46 -1.39
N LEU A 76 -24.77 5.25 -1.43
CA LEU A 76 -25.46 5.64 -2.65
C LEU A 76 -24.97 6.97 -3.24
N ASP A 77 -24.35 7.82 -2.43
CA ASP A 77 -23.86 9.13 -2.86
C ASP A 77 -22.73 8.97 -3.89
N ALA A 78 -23.03 9.29 -5.15
CA ALA A 78 -22.06 9.25 -6.26
C ALA A 78 -20.92 10.27 -6.09
N GLY A 79 -21.13 11.32 -5.29
CA GLY A 79 -20.12 12.33 -4.90
C GLY A 79 -19.36 11.98 -3.62
N SER A 80 -19.75 10.93 -2.92
CA SER A 80 -19.07 10.49 -1.71
C SER A 80 -17.63 10.10 -1.99
N PRO A 81 -16.66 10.52 -1.16
CA PRO A 81 -15.27 10.14 -1.32
C PRO A 81 -15.12 8.64 -1.10
N SER A 82 -15.34 7.87 -2.16
CA SER A 82 -15.03 6.47 -2.33
C SER A 82 -15.75 5.48 -1.37
N ARG A 83 -15.99 4.28 -1.87
CA ARG A 83 -16.31 3.07 -1.07
C ARG A 83 -15.39 2.88 0.15
N SER A 84 -14.22 3.52 0.16
CA SER A 84 -13.28 3.56 1.28
C SER A 84 -13.84 4.34 2.46
N GLY A 85 -14.53 5.47 2.23
CA GLY A 85 -15.18 6.26 3.28
C GLY A 85 -16.23 5.46 4.03
N PHE A 86 -17.16 4.85 3.29
CA PHE A 86 -18.16 3.95 3.83
C PHE A 86 -17.54 2.80 4.63
N LYS A 87 -16.57 2.09 4.04
CA LYS A 87 -15.86 0.98 4.71
C LYS A 87 -15.20 1.39 6.03
N HIS A 88 -14.48 2.50 6.03
CA HIS A 88 -13.82 2.98 7.25
C HIS A 88 -14.82 3.44 8.30
N THR A 89 -15.97 3.98 7.90
CA THR A 89 -17.06 4.31 8.84
C THR A 89 -17.60 3.04 9.50
N VAL A 90 -17.95 2.02 8.71
CA VAL A 90 -18.43 0.74 9.24
C VAL A 90 -17.40 0.07 10.15
N TYR A 91 -16.12 0.01 9.73
CA TYR A 91 -15.07 -0.60 10.55
C TYR A 91 -14.76 0.19 11.81
N GLY A 92 -14.79 1.52 11.76
CA GLY A 92 -14.60 2.39 12.92
C GLY A 92 -15.72 2.22 13.94
N LEU A 93 -16.98 2.26 13.49
CA LEU A 93 -18.15 2.02 14.35
C LEU A 93 -18.15 0.62 14.95
N ARG A 94 -17.86 -0.41 14.14
CA ARG A 94 -17.75 -1.79 14.62
C ARG A 94 -16.67 -1.94 15.68
N TYR A 95 -15.52 -1.31 15.47
CA TYR A 95 -14.44 -1.30 16.44
C TYR A 95 -14.86 -0.61 17.73
N TYR A 96 -15.45 0.57 17.64
CA TYR A 96 -15.94 1.34 18.78
C TYR A 96 -16.99 0.58 19.59
N PHE A 97 -18.07 0.11 18.94
CA PHE A 97 -19.18 -0.58 19.61
C PHE A 97 -18.73 -1.84 20.36
N ARG A 98 -17.80 -2.60 19.82
CA ARG A 98 -17.22 -3.75 20.52
C ARG A 98 -16.52 -3.36 21.82
N HIS A 99 -15.82 -2.24 21.82
CA HIS A 99 -15.01 -1.84 22.99
C HIS A 99 -15.81 -1.09 24.07
N ILE A 100 -17.04 -0.69 23.77
CA ILE A 100 -17.98 -0.14 24.77
C ILE A 100 -19.07 -1.14 25.18
N GLY A 101 -18.92 -2.43 24.85
CA GLY A 101 -19.85 -3.49 25.27
C GLY A 101 -21.13 -3.59 24.42
N LEU A 102 -21.22 -2.89 23.27
CA LEU A 102 -22.35 -2.97 22.35
C LEU A 102 -22.11 -3.97 21.20
N GLU A 103 -21.74 -5.19 21.55
CA GLU A 103 -21.32 -6.22 20.56
C GLU A 103 -22.42 -6.53 19.54
N LYS A 104 -23.68 -6.61 19.96
CA LYS A 104 -24.82 -6.85 19.05
C LYS A 104 -24.86 -5.79 17.95
N ARG A 105 -24.80 -4.51 18.28
CA ARG A 105 -24.76 -3.42 17.29
C ARG A 105 -23.53 -3.49 16.38
N ALA A 106 -22.40 -3.96 16.88
CA ALA A 106 -21.20 -4.14 16.08
C ALA A 106 -21.36 -5.27 15.04
N ILE A 107 -22.12 -6.31 15.33
CA ILE A 107 -22.39 -7.45 14.44
C ILE A 107 -23.40 -7.06 13.36
N ASP A 108 -24.43 -6.33 13.73
CA ASP A 108 -25.55 -5.91 12.84
C ASP A 108 -25.10 -4.89 11.76
N LEU A 109 -23.91 -4.30 11.89
CA LEU A 109 -23.36 -3.44 10.85
C LEU A 109 -23.08 -4.22 9.54
N PRO A 110 -23.28 -3.59 8.35
CA PRO A 110 -23.21 -4.26 7.06
C PRO A 110 -21.92 -5.04 6.84
N SER A 111 -22.04 -6.27 6.34
CA SER A 111 -20.89 -7.04 5.84
C SER A 111 -20.45 -6.49 4.49
N LEU A 112 -19.17 -6.16 4.37
CA LEU A 112 -18.62 -5.52 3.18
C LEU A 112 -18.02 -6.56 2.24
N LYS A 113 -18.65 -6.78 1.09
CA LYS A 113 -18.07 -7.62 0.03
C LYS A 113 -16.75 -7.02 -0.49
N LYS A 114 -15.71 -7.82 -0.52
CA LYS A 114 -14.45 -7.46 -1.19
C LYS A 114 -14.69 -7.45 -2.70
N THR A 115 -14.74 -6.28 -3.30
CA THR A 115 -14.62 -6.17 -4.77
C THR A 115 -13.12 -6.02 -5.08
N SER A 116 -12.52 -7.01 -5.73
CA SER A 116 -11.16 -6.91 -6.23
C SER A 116 -11.21 -6.39 -7.68
N LYS A 117 -10.69 -5.18 -7.91
CA LYS A 117 -10.30 -4.78 -9.27
C LYS A 117 -8.91 -5.36 -9.53
N LEU A 118 -8.69 -5.83 -10.75
CA LEU A 118 -7.34 -6.24 -11.16
C LEU A 118 -6.40 -5.03 -11.06
N PRO A 119 -5.18 -5.21 -10.57
CA PRO A 119 -4.19 -4.14 -10.51
C PRO A 119 -3.84 -3.62 -11.91
N VAL A 120 -3.66 -2.31 -12.00
CA VAL A 120 -3.11 -1.68 -13.20
C VAL A 120 -1.61 -1.99 -13.27
N VAL A 121 -1.13 -2.39 -14.45
CA VAL A 121 0.28 -2.68 -14.74
C VAL A 121 0.74 -1.77 -15.88
N LEU A 122 1.89 -1.13 -15.72
CA LEU A 122 2.56 -0.36 -16.76
C LEU A 122 3.53 -1.27 -17.50
N ASN A 123 3.51 -1.21 -18.83
CA ASN A 123 4.46 -1.95 -19.66
C ASN A 123 5.85 -1.25 -19.67
N ASN A 124 6.84 -1.92 -20.27
CA ASN A 124 8.22 -1.42 -20.29
C ASN A 124 8.36 -0.07 -21.01
N LYS A 125 7.55 0.21 -22.05
CA LYS A 125 7.55 1.51 -22.78
C LYS A 125 7.01 2.61 -21.89
N GLU A 126 5.87 2.37 -21.24
CA GLU A 126 5.24 3.31 -20.30
C GLU A 126 6.16 3.61 -19.10
N LEU A 127 6.84 2.61 -18.57
CA LEU A 127 7.80 2.79 -17.45
C LEU A 127 8.99 3.65 -17.87
N ARG A 128 9.57 3.42 -19.05
CA ARG A 128 10.67 4.26 -19.57
C ARG A 128 10.22 5.71 -19.73
N GLU A 129 9.07 5.95 -20.32
CA GLU A 129 8.49 7.28 -20.46
C GLU A 129 8.29 7.94 -19.09
N LEU A 130 7.71 7.23 -18.14
CA LEU A 130 7.44 7.72 -16.79
C LEU A 130 8.74 8.12 -16.06
N PHE A 131 9.81 7.32 -16.16
CA PHE A 131 11.07 7.60 -15.46
C PHE A 131 11.84 8.78 -16.08
N HIS A 132 11.63 9.08 -17.35
CA HIS A 132 12.22 10.26 -18.01
C HIS A 132 11.41 11.54 -17.83
N ALA A 133 10.12 11.45 -17.50
CA ALA A 133 9.22 12.57 -17.39
C ALA A 133 9.58 13.63 -16.31
N PRO A 134 10.06 13.27 -15.09
CA PRO A 134 10.41 14.27 -14.10
C PRO A 134 11.67 15.06 -14.49
N THR A 135 11.63 16.37 -14.27
CA THR A 135 12.79 17.23 -14.52
C THR A 135 13.91 17.04 -13.49
N LEU A 136 13.51 16.87 -12.21
CA LEU A 136 14.47 16.71 -11.12
C LEU A 136 15.02 15.27 -11.05
N SER A 137 16.36 15.16 -10.98
CA SER A 137 17.05 13.87 -10.82
C SER A 137 16.51 13.06 -9.64
N LYS A 138 16.33 13.70 -8.50
CA LYS A 138 15.71 13.12 -7.30
C LYS A 138 14.39 12.40 -7.60
N HIS A 139 13.51 13.00 -8.38
CA HIS A 139 12.21 12.42 -8.71
C HIS A 139 12.32 11.24 -9.68
N ARG A 140 13.26 11.30 -10.63
CA ARG A 140 13.56 10.18 -11.53
C ARG A 140 14.04 8.96 -10.75
N ILE A 141 15.04 9.15 -9.90
CA ILE A 141 15.59 8.10 -9.05
C ILE A 141 14.54 7.54 -8.09
N LEU A 142 13.71 8.40 -7.50
CA LEU A 142 12.64 7.99 -6.60
C LEU A 142 11.64 7.06 -7.28
N LEU A 143 11.14 7.40 -8.47
CA LEU A 143 10.19 6.58 -9.20
C LEU A 143 10.84 5.28 -9.70
N ALA A 144 12.06 5.35 -10.24
CA ALA A 144 12.79 4.19 -10.70
C ALA A 144 13.10 3.21 -9.56
N LEU A 145 13.50 3.71 -8.37
CA LEU A 145 13.75 2.89 -7.20
C LEU A 145 12.47 2.24 -6.66
N ALA A 146 11.34 2.97 -6.65
CA ALA A 146 10.05 2.41 -6.26
C ALA A 146 9.66 1.19 -7.11
N TYR A 147 9.96 1.23 -8.42
CA TYR A 147 9.75 0.11 -9.32
C TYR A 147 10.81 -0.98 -9.13
N SER A 148 12.11 -0.65 -9.19
CA SER A 148 13.19 -1.64 -9.23
C SER A 148 13.28 -2.55 -8.00
N ALA A 149 12.77 -2.08 -6.86
CA ALA A 149 12.75 -2.82 -5.59
C ALA A 149 11.33 -3.10 -5.07
N GLY A 150 10.29 -2.77 -5.83
CA GLY A 150 8.90 -3.01 -5.49
C GLY A 150 8.44 -2.35 -4.18
N LEU A 151 8.94 -1.14 -3.89
CA LEU A 151 8.75 -0.46 -2.61
C LEU A 151 7.34 0.12 -2.44
N ARG A 152 6.86 0.11 -1.19
CA ARG A 152 5.69 0.91 -0.79
C ARG A 152 6.09 2.37 -0.62
N ALA A 153 5.15 3.30 -0.80
CA ALA A 153 5.42 4.73 -0.63
C ALA A 153 6.05 5.05 0.74
N GLN A 154 5.55 4.44 1.83
CA GLN A 154 6.10 4.66 3.16
C GLN A 154 7.50 4.04 3.34
N GLU A 155 7.77 2.89 2.75
CA GLU A 155 9.09 2.27 2.76
C GLU A 155 10.10 3.18 2.05
N LEU A 156 9.72 3.74 0.90
CA LEU A 156 10.53 4.68 0.13
C LEU A 156 10.79 5.99 0.91
N CYS A 157 9.79 6.51 1.65
CA CYS A 157 9.97 7.68 2.53
C CYS A 157 10.99 7.42 3.63
N ASN A 158 10.97 6.22 4.20
CA ASN A 158 11.76 5.86 5.37
C ASN A 158 13.14 5.28 5.04
N LEU A 159 13.49 5.17 3.77
CA LEU A 159 14.77 4.61 3.33
C LEU A 159 15.92 5.55 3.69
N LYS A 160 16.94 5.00 4.34
CA LYS A 160 18.14 5.73 4.76
C LYS A 160 19.31 5.41 3.84
N LEU A 161 20.33 6.27 3.84
CA LEU A 161 21.57 6.04 3.10
C LEU A 161 22.24 4.71 3.50
N GLY A 162 22.30 4.41 4.80
CA GLY A 162 22.88 3.16 5.31
C GLY A 162 22.08 1.90 5.07
N ASP A 163 20.90 1.99 4.43
CA ASP A 163 20.12 0.82 4.02
C ASP A 163 20.54 0.29 2.65
N ILE A 164 21.41 1.01 1.93
CA ILE A 164 21.92 0.62 0.61
C ILE A 164 23.28 -0.05 0.78
N ASP A 165 23.35 -1.32 0.48
CA ASP A 165 24.59 -2.10 0.46
C ASP A 165 25.05 -2.27 -0.98
N TYR A 166 26.07 -1.52 -1.37
CA TYR A 166 26.65 -1.54 -2.71
C TYR A 166 27.57 -2.73 -2.96
N GLU A 167 28.10 -3.36 -1.92
CA GLU A 167 28.95 -4.53 -2.05
C GLU A 167 28.10 -5.78 -2.27
N ARG A 168 27.04 -5.93 -1.49
CA ARG A 168 26.08 -7.05 -1.62
C ARG A 168 25.00 -6.79 -2.66
N MET A 169 25.00 -5.64 -3.30
CA MET A 169 23.97 -5.23 -4.26
C MET A 169 22.56 -5.44 -3.70
N SER A 170 22.31 -4.90 -2.51
CA SER A 170 21.06 -5.12 -1.78
C SER A 170 20.56 -3.86 -1.08
N ILE A 171 19.27 -3.83 -0.78
CA ILE A 171 18.59 -2.77 -0.04
C ILE A 171 17.90 -3.39 1.16
N HIS A 172 18.16 -2.89 2.35
CA HIS A 172 17.50 -3.29 3.58
C HIS A 172 16.24 -2.46 3.81
N ILE A 173 15.07 -3.07 3.71
CA ILE A 173 13.79 -2.43 3.97
C ILE A 173 13.40 -2.70 5.41
N ARG A 174 13.53 -1.67 6.26
CA ARG A 174 13.23 -1.75 7.69
C ARG A 174 11.75 -1.54 7.95
N GLN A 175 11.22 -2.28 8.92
CA GLN A 175 9.86 -2.09 9.46
C GLN A 175 8.77 -1.99 8.38
N GLY A 176 8.81 -2.89 7.41
CA GLY A 176 7.74 -3.03 6.42
C GLY A 176 6.37 -3.27 7.08
N LYS A 177 5.33 -3.49 6.28
CA LYS A 177 4.00 -3.80 6.81
C LYS A 177 4.07 -4.99 7.79
N GLY A 178 3.65 -4.79 9.04
CA GLY A 178 3.76 -5.78 10.13
C GLY A 178 5.10 -5.78 10.85
N ARG A 179 5.90 -4.71 10.75
CA ARG A 179 7.22 -4.54 11.41
C ARG A 179 8.25 -5.62 11.06
N LYS A 180 8.13 -6.26 9.89
CA LYS A 180 9.11 -7.24 9.40
C LYS A 180 10.08 -6.58 8.43
N ASP A 181 11.35 -6.81 8.67
CA ASP A 181 12.43 -6.40 7.79
C ASP A 181 12.53 -7.36 6.60
N ARG A 182 13.02 -6.87 5.49
CA ARG A 182 13.37 -7.69 4.34
C ARG A 182 14.52 -7.08 3.56
N ILE A 183 15.24 -7.91 2.83
CA ILE A 183 16.29 -7.51 1.90
C ILE A 183 15.74 -7.69 0.49
N VAL A 184 15.97 -6.70 -0.37
CA VAL A 184 15.62 -6.76 -1.80
C VAL A 184 16.86 -6.47 -2.65
N PRO A 185 16.98 -7.02 -3.87
CA PRO A 185 18.13 -6.76 -4.72
C PRO A 185 18.19 -5.29 -5.16
N LEU A 186 19.40 -4.77 -5.25
CA LEU A 186 19.71 -3.48 -5.86
C LEU A 186 20.15 -3.71 -7.30
N ALA A 187 19.38 -3.21 -8.28
CA ALA A 187 19.76 -3.33 -9.68
C ALA A 187 21.03 -2.51 -9.99
N ASN A 188 21.92 -3.03 -10.84
CA ASN A 188 23.18 -2.34 -11.24
C ASN A 188 22.93 -0.92 -11.73
N TYR A 189 21.98 -0.75 -12.64
CA TYR A 189 21.59 0.57 -13.16
C TYR A 189 21.11 1.51 -12.07
N MET A 190 20.42 0.99 -11.05
CA MET A 190 19.96 1.79 -9.90
C MET A 190 21.11 2.15 -8.98
N ALA A 191 22.08 1.27 -8.77
CA ALA A 191 23.27 1.56 -7.96
C ALA A 191 24.08 2.73 -8.52
N GLU A 192 24.28 2.78 -9.84
CA GLU A 192 24.94 3.90 -10.52
C GLU A 192 24.13 5.20 -10.40
N GLY A 193 22.83 5.12 -10.66
CA GLY A 193 21.92 6.26 -10.52
C GLY A 193 21.90 6.84 -9.09
N LEU A 194 21.89 5.98 -8.07
CA LEU A 194 21.94 6.38 -6.67
C LEU A 194 23.28 7.04 -6.30
N ARG A 195 24.40 6.52 -6.76
CA ARG A 195 25.72 7.17 -6.53
C ARG A 195 25.75 8.58 -7.11
N GLY A 196 25.29 8.74 -8.36
CA GLY A 196 25.20 10.06 -8.99
C GLY A 196 24.26 11.00 -8.24
N TYR A 197 23.09 10.53 -7.84
CA TYR A 197 22.13 11.30 -7.05
C TYR A 197 22.70 11.73 -5.69
N ILE A 198 23.32 10.80 -4.95
CA ILE A 198 23.89 11.08 -3.63
C ILE A 198 25.05 12.08 -3.73
N ALA A 199 25.90 11.95 -4.76
CA ALA A 199 27.00 12.89 -4.99
C ALA A 199 26.51 14.31 -5.29
N ALA A 200 25.42 14.46 -6.06
CA ALA A 200 24.85 15.74 -6.45
C ALA A 200 24.04 16.40 -5.34
N GLU A 201 23.11 15.66 -4.71
CA GLU A 201 22.14 16.22 -3.75
C GLU A 201 22.60 16.15 -2.30
N LYS A 202 23.64 15.35 -2.00
CA LYS A 202 24.26 15.17 -0.68
C LYS A 202 23.23 15.01 0.46
N PRO A 203 22.31 14.03 0.34
CA PRO A 203 21.34 13.78 1.39
C PRO A 203 22.06 13.40 2.70
N ASN A 204 21.47 13.73 3.85
CA ASN A 204 22.16 13.58 5.13
C ASN A 204 21.88 12.21 5.79
N VAL A 205 20.63 11.94 6.16
CA VAL A 205 20.20 10.70 6.84
C VAL A 205 19.28 9.88 5.95
N TRP A 206 18.25 10.53 5.43
CA TRP A 206 17.26 9.90 4.58
C TRP A 206 17.73 9.91 3.14
N LEU A 207 17.54 8.81 2.43
CA LEU A 207 17.88 8.75 1.00
C LEU A 207 17.15 9.85 0.22
N PHE A 208 15.90 10.13 0.56
CA PHE A 208 15.11 11.22 0.01
C PHE A 208 14.70 12.19 1.11
N ASN A 209 15.35 13.34 1.17
CA ASN A 209 15.01 14.41 2.11
C ASN A 209 13.72 15.12 1.69
N GLY A 210 12.95 15.59 2.69
CA GLY A 210 11.83 16.51 2.55
C GLY A 210 12.26 17.92 2.14
N LYS A 211 11.45 18.91 2.51
CA LYS A 211 11.81 20.33 2.31
C LYS A 211 13.03 20.73 3.13
N ASP A 212 13.08 20.21 4.36
CA ASP A 212 14.20 20.39 5.26
C ASP A 212 15.05 19.12 5.23
N ASN A 213 16.39 19.28 5.17
CA ASN A 213 17.31 18.14 5.11
C ASN A 213 17.23 17.22 6.34
N ASN A 214 16.55 17.64 7.40
CA ASN A 214 16.35 16.88 8.64
C ASN A 214 15.08 16.01 8.63
N THR A 215 14.21 16.14 7.63
CA THR A 215 12.98 15.37 7.52
C THR A 215 13.01 14.44 6.30
N ASN A 216 12.32 13.32 6.41
CA ASN A 216 12.14 12.41 5.26
C ASN A 216 11.13 12.97 4.26
N TYR A 217 11.16 12.44 3.04
CA TYR A 217 10.16 12.76 2.03
C TYR A 217 8.80 12.23 2.44
N SER A 218 7.72 12.97 2.19
CA SER A 218 6.39 12.55 2.61
C SER A 218 5.69 11.67 1.56
N SER A 219 4.82 10.75 1.99
CA SER A 219 4.01 9.93 1.07
C SER A 219 3.11 10.78 0.15
N ARG A 220 2.66 11.96 0.62
CA ARG A 220 1.94 12.92 -0.22
C ARG A 220 2.85 13.53 -1.28
N GLY A 221 4.10 13.83 -0.92
CA GLY A 221 5.11 14.30 -1.86
C GLY A 221 5.38 13.28 -2.95
N ILE A 222 5.59 12.01 -2.59
CA ILE A 222 5.77 10.90 -3.53
C ILE A 222 4.56 10.78 -4.48
N SER A 223 3.35 10.82 -3.94
CA SER A 223 2.12 10.76 -4.75
C SER A 223 2.00 11.96 -5.69
N SER A 224 2.48 13.15 -5.27
CA SER A 224 2.51 14.33 -6.12
C SER A 224 3.54 14.19 -7.25
N VAL A 225 4.74 13.67 -6.94
CA VAL A 225 5.78 13.38 -7.96
C VAL A 225 5.23 12.44 -9.03
N MET A 226 4.58 11.34 -8.62
CA MET A 226 3.97 10.39 -9.55
C MET A 226 2.92 11.04 -10.44
N ARG A 227 2.02 11.83 -9.86
CA ARG A 227 0.95 12.52 -10.60
C ARG A 227 1.51 13.54 -11.59
N GLU A 228 2.49 14.34 -11.17
CA GLU A 228 3.11 15.34 -12.08
C GLU A 228 3.95 14.68 -13.18
N ALA A 229 4.56 13.52 -12.89
CA ALA A 229 5.25 12.75 -13.93
C ALA A 229 4.24 12.21 -14.97
N LEU A 230 3.14 11.62 -14.53
CA LEU A 230 2.09 11.10 -15.42
C LEU A 230 1.50 12.15 -16.33
N LYS A 231 1.30 13.40 -15.86
CA LYS A 231 0.81 14.50 -16.70
C LYS A 231 1.73 14.83 -17.88
N LYS A 232 3.00 14.45 -17.81
CA LYS A 232 4.01 14.69 -18.86
C LYS A 232 4.21 13.48 -19.76
N THR A 233 3.39 12.45 -19.63
CA THR A 233 3.46 11.20 -20.39
C THR A 233 2.21 11.01 -21.22
N THR A 234 2.28 10.06 -22.15
CA THR A 234 1.12 9.61 -22.95
C THR A 234 0.31 8.52 -22.26
N ILE A 235 0.64 8.18 -21.01
CA ILE A 235 0.02 7.10 -20.24
C ILE A 235 -1.41 7.49 -19.84
N THR A 236 -2.39 6.77 -20.36
CA THR A 236 -3.82 6.98 -20.08
C THR A 236 -4.33 6.15 -18.89
N LYS A 237 -3.54 5.19 -18.41
CA LYS A 237 -3.90 4.33 -17.29
C LYS A 237 -3.92 5.11 -15.96
N GLU A 238 -4.91 4.84 -15.11
CA GLU A 238 -4.96 5.37 -13.75
C GLU A 238 -3.84 4.75 -12.90
N ALA A 239 -2.67 5.36 -12.94
CA ALA A 239 -1.48 4.84 -12.26
C ALA A 239 -1.14 5.64 -10.99
N SER A 240 -0.61 4.97 -10.01
CA SER A 240 -0.15 5.50 -8.73
C SER A 240 1.21 4.91 -8.37
N ILE A 241 1.80 5.34 -7.26
CA ILE A 241 3.05 4.73 -6.78
C ILE A 241 2.90 3.21 -6.51
N HIS A 242 1.71 2.74 -6.12
CA HIS A 242 1.45 1.31 -5.97
C HIS A 242 1.42 0.57 -7.31
N THR A 243 1.10 1.24 -8.40
CA THR A 243 1.15 0.67 -9.75
C THR A 243 2.57 0.25 -10.13
N LEU A 244 3.59 1.02 -9.70
CA LEU A 244 5.00 0.64 -9.93
C LEU A 244 5.34 -0.70 -9.25
N ARG A 245 4.86 -0.89 -8.03
CA ARG A 245 5.05 -2.14 -7.30
C ARG A 245 4.26 -3.30 -7.93
N HIS A 246 3.06 -3.04 -8.43
CA HIS A 246 2.29 -4.05 -9.17
C HIS A 246 2.99 -4.44 -10.46
N SER A 247 3.51 -3.45 -11.21
CA SER A 247 4.28 -3.70 -12.44
C SER A 247 5.55 -4.49 -12.16
N TYR A 248 6.30 -4.17 -11.09
CA TYR A 248 7.46 -4.94 -10.65
C TYR A 248 7.12 -6.41 -10.40
N ALA A 249 6.07 -6.67 -9.63
CA ALA A 249 5.66 -8.03 -9.29
C ALA A 249 5.20 -8.82 -10.51
N THR A 250 4.42 -8.19 -11.40
CA THR A 250 3.95 -8.81 -12.64
C THR A 250 5.10 -9.13 -13.59
N HIS A 251 6.02 -8.17 -13.79
CA HIS A 251 7.18 -8.38 -14.66
C HIS A 251 8.14 -9.45 -14.13
N LEU A 252 8.34 -9.56 -12.81
CA LEU A 252 9.12 -10.67 -12.24
C LEU A 252 8.45 -12.01 -12.51
N LEU A 253 7.13 -12.08 -12.40
CA LEU A 253 6.38 -13.31 -12.67
C LEU A 253 6.47 -13.69 -14.15
N GLU A 254 6.37 -12.72 -15.07
CA GLU A 254 6.55 -12.90 -16.51
C GLU A 254 7.97 -13.35 -16.88
N GLN A 255 8.97 -12.98 -16.06
CA GLN A 255 10.35 -13.45 -16.16
C GLN A 255 10.56 -14.84 -15.57
N GLY A 256 9.50 -15.51 -15.07
CA GLY A 256 9.58 -16.85 -14.51
C GLY A 256 10.01 -16.91 -13.03
N VAL A 257 10.08 -15.77 -12.33
CA VAL A 257 10.41 -15.75 -10.90
C VAL A 257 9.29 -16.41 -10.11
N ASN A 258 9.64 -17.34 -9.23
CA ASN A 258 8.69 -18.08 -8.41
C ASN A 258 7.85 -17.14 -7.54
N ILE A 259 6.54 -17.42 -7.44
CA ILE A 259 5.56 -16.60 -6.70
C ILE A 259 5.90 -16.45 -5.21
N VAL A 260 6.53 -17.45 -4.59
CA VAL A 260 6.98 -17.38 -3.19
C VAL A 260 8.14 -16.41 -3.04
N THR A 261 9.08 -16.38 -3.98
CA THR A 261 10.16 -15.40 -4.04
C THR A 261 9.59 -13.98 -4.18
N ILE A 262 8.63 -13.78 -5.09
CA ILE A 262 7.95 -12.49 -5.26
C ILE A 262 7.23 -12.07 -3.97
N LYS A 263 6.52 -12.99 -3.29
CA LYS A 263 5.90 -12.74 -1.98
C LYS A 263 6.92 -12.20 -0.98
N ASN A 264 8.09 -12.84 -0.89
CA ASN A 264 9.15 -12.47 0.06
C ASN A 264 9.77 -11.10 -0.29
N LEU A 265 10.10 -10.86 -1.56
CA LEU A 265 10.61 -9.57 -2.05
C LEU A 265 9.63 -8.43 -1.78
N LEU A 266 8.33 -8.68 -1.94
CA LEU A 266 7.30 -7.70 -1.64
C LEU A 266 7.00 -7.57 -0.14
N GLY A 267 7.38 -8.53 0.70
CA GLY A 267 7.03 -8.57 2.12
C GLY A 267 5.50 -8.68 2.33
N HIS A 268 4.85 -9.58 1.59
CA HIS A 268 3.45 -9.93 1.81
C HIS A 268 3.35 -10.99 2.91
N ALA A 269 2.53 -10.74 3.94
CA ALA A 269 2.28 -11.73 4.98
C ALA A 269 1.60 -12.96 4.39
N GLU A 270 0.55 -12.75 3.59
CA GLU A 270 -0.27 -13.79 2.99
C GLU A 270 0.06 -13.96 1.51
N ILE A 271 0.20 -15.21 1.06
CA ILE A 271 0.47 -15.53 -0.35
C ILE A 271 -0.70 -15.11 -1.25
N ALA A 272 -1.93 -15.16 -0.75
CA ALA A 272 -3.13 -14.74 -1.47
C ALA A 272 -3.03 -13.29 -2.00
N THR A 273 -2.28 -12.42 -1.30
CA THR A 273 -2.02 -11.04 -1.77
C THR A 273 -1.15 -11.01 -3.02
N THR A 274 -0.28 -12.02 -3.20
CA THR A 274 0.63 -12.11 -4.35
C THR A 274 -0.02 -12.85 -5.51
N MET A 275 -0.92 -13.80 -5.22
CA MET A 275 -1.61 -14.59 -6.26
C MET A 275 -2.44 -13.75 -7.24
N VAL A 276 -2.81 -12.53 -6.87
CA VAL A 276 -3.51 -11.60 -7.78
C VAL A 276 -2.72 -11.33 -9.07
N TYR A 277 -1.40 -11.42 -9.02
CA TYR A 277 -0.53 -11.21 -10.18
C TYR A 277 -0.59 -12.35 -11.20
N LEU A 278 -0.95 -13.57 -10.77
CA LEU A 278 -1.16 -14.71 -11.68
C LEU A 278 -2.31 -14.49 -12.68
N HIS A 279 -3.29 -13.65 -12.29
CA HIS A 279 -4.42 -13.31 -13.17
C HIS A 279 -4.10 -12.22 -14.20
N ILE A 280 -2.92 -11.59 -14.08
CA ILE A 280 -2.57 -10.40 -14.88
C ILE A 280 -1.33 -10.69 -15.74
N ALA A 281 -0.37 -11.46 -15.20
CA ALA A 281 0.89 -11.77 -15.87
C ALA A 281 0.64 -12.60 -17.15
N GLN A 282 1.31 -12.20 -18.19
CA GLN A 282 1.37 -12.97 -19.45
C GLN A 282 2.49 -13.99 -19.33
N CYS A 283 2.29 -15.00 -18.48
CA CYS A 283 3.25 -16.08 -18.34
C CYS A 283 3.18 -16.99 -19.57
N PRO A 284 4.32 -17.29 -20.23
CA PRO A 284 4.35 -18.32 -21.24
C PRO A 284 3.91 -19.65 -20.61
N ILE A 285 3.01 -20.36 -21.28
CA ILE A 285 2.63 -21.72 -20.89
C ILE A 285 3.88 -22.58 -21.08
N VAL A 286 4.58 -22.86 -20.00
CA VAL A 286 5.66 -23.86 -20.02
C VAL A 286 4.95 -25.23 -20.04
N PRO A 287 5.13 -26.07 -21.07
CA PRO A 287 4.60 -27.40 -21.06
C PRO A 287 5.10 -28.16 -19.83
N ALA A 288 4.19 -28.59 -18.99
CA ALA A 288 4.57 -29.42 -17.86
C ALA A 288 4.97 -30.81 -18.41
N HIS A 289 6.23 -31.13 -18.29
CA HIS A 289 6.72 -32.48 -18.54
C HIS A 289 6.54 -33.32 -17.28
N SER A 290 6.16 -34.58 -17.49
CA SER A 290 6.07 -35.52 -16.38
C SER A 290 7.47 -35.70 -15.74
N PRO A 291 7.61 -35.70 -14.41
CA PRO A 291 8.87 -36.05 -13.77
C PRO A 291 9.41 -37.42 -14.20
N LEU A 292 8.53 -38.32 -14.63
CA LEU A 292 8.89 -39.64 -15.16
C LEU A 292 9.75 -39.54 -16.44
N ASP A 293 9.50 -38.53 -17.26
CA ASP A 293 10.26 -38.30 -18.51
C ASP A 293 11.71 -37.90 -18.25
N THR A 294 12.00 -37.40 -17.00
CA THR A 294 13.36 -37.06 -16.57
C THR A 294 14.11 -38.26 -15.98
N LEU A 295 13.40 -39.32 -15.60
CA LEU A 295 13.99 -40.54 -15.03
C LEU A 295 14.51 -41.50 -16.11
N TYR A 296 13.88 -41.46 -17.29
CA TYR A 296 14.23 -42.34 -18.39
C TYR A 296 14.48 -41.53 -19.66
N LEU A 297 15.68 -41.69 -20.25
CA LEU A 297 15.90 -41.22 -21.61
C LEU A 297 15.09 -42.08 -22.57
N LYS A 298 14.55 -41.51 -23.65
CA LYS A 298 13.72 -42.25 -24.66
C LYS A 298 14.40 -43.55 -25.12
N SER A 299 15.72 -43.61 -25.14
CA SER A 299 16.52 -44.78 -25.51
C SER A 299 16.57 -45.87 -24.41
N GLU A 300 16.32 -45.51 -23.16
CA GLU A 300 16.36 -46.45 -22.02
C GLU A 300 15.00 -47.12 -21.82
N TRP A 301 13.89 -46.38 -21.99
CA TRP A 301 12.52 -46.92 -21.91
C TRP A 301 12.28 -48.04 -22.94
N GLN A 302 12.84 -47.92 -24.13
CA GLN A 302 12.71 -48.96 -25.19
C GLN A 302 13.55 -50.23 -24.92
N ARG A 303 14.48 -50.18 -23.98
CA ARG A 303 15.35 -51.31 -23.58
C ARG A 303 14.88 -52.01 -22.31
N ASP A 304 13.88 -51.45 -21.63
CA ASP A 304 13.36 -52.04 -20.39
C ASP A 304 12.51 -53.30 -20.73
N PRO A 305 12.88 -54.48 -20.18
CA PRO A 305 12.15 -55.73 -20.44
C PRO A 305 10.69 -55.71 -20.01
N ALA A 306 10.31 -54.80 -19.10
CA ALA A 306 8.93 -54.65 -18.61
C ALA A 306 8.02 -53.92 -19.61
N THR A 307 8.49 -53.38 -20.70
CA THR A 307 7.76 -52.66 -21.74
C THR A 307 7.57 -53.45 -23.04
N LYS A 308 7.92 -54.77 -23.05
CA LYS A 308 7.67 -55.68 -24.13
C LYS A 308 6.41 -56.53 -23.92
#